data_b5691b7a713927edc778a364af4d5752
#
_entry.id   b5691b7a713927edc778a364af4d5752
#
_cell.length_a   1.000
_cell.length_b   1.000
_cell.length_c   1.000
_cell.angle_alpha   90.00
_cell.angle_beta   90.00
_cell.angle_gamma   90.00
#
_symmetry.space_group_name_H-M   'P 1'
#
loop_
_entity.id
_entity.type
_entity.pdbx_description
1 polymer ?
#
loop_
_entity_poly.entity_id
_entity_poly.type
_entity_poly.pdbx_seq_one_letter_code
_entity_poly.pdbx_strand_id
1 'polypeptide(L)'
;VTINGFDGSGRRNRAFIDSEGRSWVGDLFVVNADAAMFRGRVFRRPQFSDERLDRMQWTLAPFTMYLGVNGRMENIHHHNYFLGDRDYEPYSKGIFRNRVSLEKPYYYVNANAIFNPQSAPQGCENLFILVPVPDLRFKPDWSDRERIADAVIKDLSVRTGHDIEANLMTRVVLDPVNWQNMFGLYRGSGLGLGHKMTQVGGFRPSNRDEVLSNVWYTGASTVPGTGLPMVIISSKLTVQRIDNEADSL
;
A
#
# COMPACT_ATOMS: atom_id res chain seq x y z
N VAL A 1 -4.54 4.70 17.06
CA VAL A 1 -6.01 4.78 17.22
C VAL A 1 -6.68 4.60 15.87
N THR A 2 -7.76 3.85 15.82
CA THR A 2 -8.50 3.60 14.57
C THR A 2 -9.87 4.28 14.66
N ILE A 3 -10.26 5.02 13.61
CA ILE A 3 -11.61 5.54 13.50
C ILE A 3 -12.56 4.38 13.12
N ASN A 4 -13.58 4.15 13.93
CA ASN A 4 -14.53 3.05 13.74
C ASN A 4 -16.01 3.49 13.74
N GLY A 5 -16.29 4.79 14.00
CA GLY A 5 -17.62 5.35 14.00
C GLY A 5 -17.67 6.84 13.67
N PHE A 6 -18.87 7.37 13.62
CA PHE A 6 -19.12 8.78 13.41
C PHE A 6 -20.40 9.21 14.14
N ASP A 7 -20.47 10.49 14.50
CA ASP A 7 -21.67 11.17 15.01
C ASP A 7 -22.05 12.29 14.05
N GLY A 8 -23.23 12.18 13.47
CA GLY A 8 -23.73 13.15 12.50
C GLY A 8 -25.23 13.08 12.35
N SER A 9 -25.81 14.17 11.88
CA SER A 9 -27.24 14.25 11.60
C SER A 9 -27.48 14.91 10.24
N GLY A 10 -28.48 14.39 9.51
CA GLY A 10 -28.77 14.86 8.17
C GLY A 10 -27.58 14.69 7.23
N ARG A 11 -27.07 15.80 6.70
CA ARG A 11 -25.97 15.82 5.71
C ARG A 11 -24.64 16.29 6.30
N ARG A 12 -24.50 16.38 7.61
CA ARG A 12 -23.25 16.80 8.27
C ARG A 12 -22.75 15.77 9.28
N ASN A 13 -21.46 15.50 9.22
CA ASN A 13 -20.74 14.84 10.29
C ASN A 13 -20.34 15.89 11.36
N ARG A 14 -20.51 15.58 12.65
CA ARG A 14 -20.07 16.42 13.76
C ARG A 14 -18.75 15.94 14.36
N ALA A 15 -18.57 14.62 14.41
CA ALA A 15 -17.39 14.03 14.95
C ALA A 15 -17.11 12.63 14.33
N PHE A 16 -15.84 12.26 14.29
CA PHE A 16 -15.43 10.87 14.18
C PHE A 16 -15.22 10.27 15.57
N ILE A 17 -15.51 8.98 15.69
CA ILE A 17 -15.33 8.22 16.94
C ILE A 17 -14.24 7.21 16.72
N ASP A 18 -13.26 7.17 17.62
CA ASP A 18 -12.17 6.22 17.55
C ASP A 18 -12.43 4.92 18.34
N SER A 19 -11.51 3.97 18.25
CA SER A 19 -11.59 2.67 18.91
C SER A 19 -11.55 2.74 20.43
N GLU A 20 -11.19 3.89 21.02
CA GLU A 20 -11.19 4.15 22.45
C GLU A 20 -12.44 4.92 22.92
N GLY A 21 -13.37 5.19 21.99
CA GLY A 21 -14.61 5.93 22.24
C GLY A 21 -14.46 7.44 22.30
N ARG A 22 -13.29 7.99 21.94
CA ARG A 22 -13.09 9.45 21.91
C ARG A 22 -13.73 10.05 20.66
N SER A 23 -14.34 11.22 20.84
CA SER A 23 -14.93 12.01 19.75
C SER A 23 -13.96 13.07 19.24
N TRP A 24 -13.76 13.08 17.94
CA TRP A 24 -12.94 14.05 17.21
C TRP A 24 -13.85 15.00 16.44
N VAL A 25 -14.13 16.15 17.06
CA VAL A 25 -15.07 17.16 16.53
C VAL A 25 -14.40 18.03 15.50
N GLY A 26 -15.13 18.42 14.47
CA GLY A 26 -14.65 19.32 13.41
C GLY A 26 -15.77 19.86 12.52
N ASP A 27 -15.51 20.97 11.84
CA ASP A 27 -16.42 21.54 10.87
C ASP A 27 -16.26 20.91 9.49
N LEU A 28 -15.02 20.51 9.15
CA LEU A 28 -14.61 19.87 7.92
C LEU A 28 -13.75 18.65 8.24
N PHE A 29 -13.94 17.57 7.51
CA PHE A 29 -13.18 16.34 7.67
C PHE A 29 -12.56 15.92 6.35
N VAL A 30 -11.25 15.70 6.36
CA VAL A 30 -10.48 15.13 5.23
C VAL A 30 -9.94 13.77 5.61
N VAL A 31 -10.42 12.75 4.91
CA VAL A 31 -10.05 11.35 5.14
C VAL A 31 -8.94 10.97 4.16
N ASN A 32 -7.76 10.68 4.68
CA ASN A 32 -6.61 10.16 3.92
C ASN A 32 -6.37 8.66 4.23
N ALA A 33 -7.40 7.93 4.59
CA ALA A 33 -7.40 6.46 4.65
C ALA A 33 -7.86 5.88 3.31
N ASP A 34 -7.87 4.54 3.19
CA ASP A 34 -8.47 3.91 2.02
C ASP A 34 -9.95 4.33 1.91
N ALA A 35 -10.25 5.16 0.89
CA ALA A 35 -11.53 5.82 0.76
C ALA A 35 -12.70 4.85 0.55
N ALA A 36 -12.47 3.72 -0.12
CA ALA A 36 -13.48 2.70 -0.32
C ALA A 36 -13.76 1.92 0.98
N MET A 37 -12.69 1.47 1.64
CA MET A 37 -12.79 0.78 2.92
C MET A 37 -13.40 1.66 4.01
N PHE A 38 -12.99 2.94 4.08
CA PHE A 38 -13.51 3.88 5.08
C PHE A 38 -15.02 4.07 4.94
N ARG A 39 -15.51 4.24 3.71
CA ARG A 39 -16.96 4.32 3.43
C ARG A 39 -17.71 3.06 3.85
N GLY A 40 -17.13 1.89 3.61
CA GLY A 40 -17.73 0.62 3.98
C GLY A 40 -17.76 0.38 5.49
N ARG A 41 -16.67 0.61 6.16
CA ARG A 41 -16.51 0.24 7.59
C ARG A 41 -16.98 1.31 8.55
N VAL A 42 -16.70 2.58 8.28
CA VAL A 42 -17.07 3.70 9.18
C VAL A 42 -18.50 4.15 8.89
N PHE A 43 -18.83 4.43 7.62
CA PHE A 43 -20.16 4.92 7.24
C PHE A 43 -21.15 3.82 6.87
N ARG A 44 -20.68 2.56 6.80
CA ARG A 44 -21.49 1.37 6.45
C ARG A 44 -22.27 1.53 5.14
N ARG A 45 -21.62 2.15 4.14
CA ARG A 45 -22.22 2.35 2.83
C ARG A 45 -22.39 1.01 2.11
N PRO A 46 -23.61 0.60 1.68
CA PRO A 46 -23.84 -0.71 1.05
C PRO A 46 -23.04 -0.93 -0.24
N GLN A 47 -22.75 0.14 -0.99
CA GLN A 47 -21.91 0.06 -2.20
C GLN A 47 -20.43 -0.22 -1.92
N PHE A 48 -20.01 -0.16 -0.68
CA PHE A 48 -18.67 -0.47 -0.20
C PHE A 48 -18.68 -1.57 0.89
N SER A 49 -19.68 -2.45 0.89
CA SER A 49 -19.69 -3.65 1.76
C SER A 49 -18.49 -4.55 1.46
N ASP A 50 -18.06 -5.36 2.41
CA ASP A 50 -16.92 -6.26 2.22
C ASP A 50 -17.10 -7.17 1.01
N GLU A 51 -18.32 -7.68 0.73
CA GLU A 51 -18.60 -8.51 -0.45
C GLU A 51 -18.40 -7.73 -1.75
N ARG A 52 -18.73 -6.45 -1.78
CA ARG A 52 -18.50 -5.60 -2.96
C ARG A 52 -17.04 -5.19 -3.10
N LEU A 53 -16.38 -4.86 -2.00
CA LEU A 53 -14.95 -4.56 -1.99
C LEU A 53 -14.13 -5.77 -2.44
N ASP A 54 -14.49 -7.00 -2.02
CA ASP A 54 -13.80 -8.22 -2.45
C ASP A 54 -13.95 -8.51 -3.96
N ARG A 55 -15.00 -8.00 -4.60
CA ARG A 55 -15.22 -8.10 -6.07
C ARG A 55 -14.48 -7.02 -6.86
N MET A 56 -14.01 -5.96 -6.21
CA MET A 56 -13.23 -4.92 -6.87
C MET A 56 -11.81 -5.41 -7.19
N GLN A 57 -11.19 -4.79 -8.16
CA GLN A 57 -9.78 -5.02 -8.43
C GLN A 57 -8.95 -4.11 -7.51
N TRP A 58 -8.09 -4.73 -6.74
CA TRP A 58 -7.11 -4.05 -5.90
C TRP A 58 -5.72 -4.16 -6.54
N THR A 59 -4.81 -3.31 -6.14
CA THR A 59 -3.40 -3.44 -6.53
C THR A 59 -2.79 -4.68 -5.87
N LEU A 60 -1.64 -5.12 -6.38
CA LEU A 60 -0.87 -6.18 -5.74
C LEU A 60 -0.58 -5.84 -4.27
N ALA A 61 -0.39 -6.84 -3.44
CA ALA A 61 0.14 -6.67 -2.10
C ALA A 61 1.68 -6.64 -2.14
N PRO A 62 2.32 -5.81 -1.30
CA PRO A 62 3.76 -5.83 -1.15
C PRO A 62 4.18 -6.80 -0.05
N PHE A 63 5.19 -7.60 -0.34
CA PHE A 63 6.02 -8.24 0.65
C PHE A 63 7.35 -7.49 0.64
N THR A 64 7.69 -6.86 1.74
CA THR A 64 8.86 -5.97 1.79
C THR A 64 9.88 -6.43 2.81
N MET A 65 11.14 -6.23 2.47
CA MET A 65 12.24 -6.47 3.38
C MET A 65 13.12 -5.21 3.43
N TYR A 66 13.61 -4.92 4.61
CA TYR A 66 14.56 -3.86 4.89
C TYR A 66 15.77 -4.51 5.52
N LEU A 67 16.89 -4.50 4.81
CA LEU A 67 18.12 -5.17 5.21
C LEU A 67 19.26 -4.17 5.39
N GLY A 68 19.93 -4.20 6.52
CA GLY A 68 21.24 -3.58 6.70
C GLY A 68 22.31 -4.64 6.48
N VAL A 69 23.25 -4.40 5.57
CA VAL A 69 24.26 -5.37 5.16
C VAL A 69 25.65 -4.75 5.36
N ASN A 70 26.53 -5.48 6.00
CA ASN A 70 27.93 -5.11 6.11
C ASN A 70 28.65 -5.35 4.77
N GLY A 71 29.54 -4.42 4.40
CA GLY A 71 30.23 -4.46 3.12
C GLY A 71 29.47 -3.74 2.00
N ARG A 72 30.21 -3.26 1.00
CA ARG A 72 29.66 -2.66 -0.21
C ARG A 72 29.36 -3.74 -1.23
N MET A 73 28.26 -3.59 -1.94
CA MET A 73 27.87 -4.49 -3.03
C MET A 73 28.28 -3.86 -4.37
N GLU A 74 29.20 -4.51 -5.09
CA GLU A 74 29.74 -3.97 -6.34
C GLU A 74 28.86 -4.24 -7.56
N ASN A 75 28.13 -5.35 -7.57
CA ASN A 75 27.32 -5.81 -8.70
C ASN A 75 25.83 -5.46 -8.57
N ILE A 76 25.53 -4.27 -8.05
CA ILE A 76 24.17 -3.78 -7.85
C ILE A 76 24.10 -2.29 -8.19
N HIS A 77 22.98 -1.86 -8.73
CA HIS A 77 22.68 -0.45 -8.98
C HIS A 77 21.79 0.13 -7.88
N HIS A 78 21.55 1.44 -7.92
CA HIS A 78 20.58 2.07 -7.02
C HIS A 78 19.18 1.44 -7.15
N HIS A 79 18.74 1.16 -8.38
CA HIS A 79 17.48 0.48 -8.67
C HIS A 79 17.72 -0.78 -9.50
N ASN A 80 17.20 -1.91 -9.04
CA ASN A 80 17.36 -3.20 -9.67
C ASN A 80 16.03 -3.94 -9.76
N TYR A 81 15.82 -4.65 -10.88
CA TYR A 81 14.74 -5.60 -11.02
C TYR A 81 15.33 -6.98 -11.27
N PHE A 82 15.03 -7.90 -10.39
CA PHE A 82 15.45 -9.30 -10.52
C PHE A 82 14.26 -10.10 -11.04
N LEU A 83 14.46 -10.69 -12.22
CA LEU A 83 13.42 -11.46 -12.89
C LEU A 83 13.48 -12.91 -12.40
N GLY A 84 12.31 -13.49 -12.14
CA GLY A 84 12.18 -14.91 -11.81
C GLY A 84 12.39 -15.81 -13.03
N ASP A 85 12.31 -17.12 -12.82
CA ASP A 85 12.54 -18.12 -13.87
C ASP A 85 11.39 -18.26 -14.89
N ARG A 86 10.28 -17.55 -14.70
CA ARG A 86 9.07 -17.66 -15.52
C ARG A 86 8.81 -16.35 -16.26
N ASP A 87 8.05 -16.45 -17.36
CA ASP A 87 7.59 -15.28 -18.08
C ASP A 87 6.83 -14.32 -17.15
N TYR A 88 7.08 -13.02 -17.30
CA TYR A 88 6.50 -11.98 -16.47
C TYR A 88 4.96 -11.94 -16.55
N GLU A 89 4.38 -12.16 -17.72
CA GLU A 89 2.94 -12.05 -17.91
C GLU A 89 2.15 -13.10 -17.13
N PRO A 90 2.48 -14.41 -17.16
CA PRO A 90 1.88 -15.41 -16.27
C PRO A 90 2.09 -15.10 -14.79
N TYR A 91 3.26 -14.61 -14.40
CA TYR A 91 3.56 -14.23 -13.03
C TYR A 91 2.62 -13.08 -12.59
N SER A 92 2.58 -11.98 -13.34
CA SER A 92 1.76 -10.80 -13.00
C SER A 92 0.27 -11.11 -12.92
N LYS A 93 -0.26 -11.95 -13.81
CA LYS A 93 -1.65 -12.43 -13.75
C LYS A 93 -1.88 -13.40 -12.60
N GLY A 94 -0.89 -14.21 -12.28
CA GLY A 94 -0.93 -15.22 -11.22
C GLY A 94 -1.01 -14.62 -9.82
N ILE A 95 -0.41 -13.46 -9.59
CA ILE A 95 -0.46 -12.74 -8.31
C ILE A 95 -1.92 -12.55 -7.85
N PHE A 96 -2.81 -12.17 -8.76
CA PHE A 96 -4.23 -11.94 -8.46
C PHE A 96 -5.07 -13.21 -8.32
N ARG A 97 -4.45 -14.40 -8.29
CA ARG A 97 -5.13 -15.70 -8.18
C ARG A 97 -4.36 -16.70 -7.30
N ASN A 98 -3.31 -16.25 -6.60
CA ASN A 98 -2.38 -17.10 -5.87
C ASN A 98 -1.82 -18.27 -6.72
N ARG A 99 -1.43 -17.98 -7.96
CA ARG A 99 -0.86 -18.95 -8.90
C ARG A 99 0.59 -18.62 -9.24
N VAL A 100 1.32 -18.08 -8.29
CA VAL A 100 2.75 -17.76 -8.41
C VAL A 100 3.55 -18.57 -7.42
N SER A 101 4.76 -18.97 -7.83
CA SER A 101 5.76 -19.52 -6.92
C SER A 101 6.48 -18.36 -6.24
N LEU A 102 6.48 -18.35 -4.91
CA LEU A 102 7.23 -17.38 -4.10
C LEU A 102 8.61 -17.93 -3.68
N GLU A 103 9.04 -19.06 -4.25
CA GLU A 103 10.40 -19.59 -4.08
C GLU A 103 11.42 -18.89 -5.01
N LYS A 104 10.96 -18.46 -6.19
CA LYS A 104 11.73 -17.69 -7.16
C LYS A 104 10.87 -16.55 -7.72
N PRO A 105 10.54 -15.55 -6.89
CA PRO A 105 9.67 -14.47 -7.30
C PRO A 105 10.41 -13.45 -8.17
N TYR A 106 9.65 -12.59 -8.82
CA TYR A 106 10.15 -11.32 -9.29
C TYR A 106 10.26 -10.36 -8.11
N TYR A 107 11.35 -9.61 -8.01
CA TYR A 107 11.49 -8.63 -6.95
C TYR A 107 12.31 -7.41 -7.39
N TYR A 108 12.01 -6.31 -6.75
CA TYR A 108 12.72 -5.06 -6.88
C TYR A 108 13.64 -4.86 -5.68
N VAL A 109 14.83 -4.32 -5.94
CA VAL A 109 15.79 -3.92 -4.89
C VAL A 109 16.19 -2.47 -5.09
N ASN A 110 16.05 -1.68 -4.04
CA ASN A 110 16.66 -0.37 -3.92
C ASN A 110 17.87 -0.47 -2.99
N ALA A 111 19.05 -0.14 -3.50
CA ALA A 111 20.29 -0.03 -2.73
C ALA A 111 20.60 1.47 -2.54
N ASN A 112 20.04 2.03 -1.49
CA ASN A 112 20.03 3.50 -1.32
C ASN A 112 21.40 4.09 -1.00
N ALA A 113 22.27 3.35 -0.34
CA ALA A 113 23.62 3.82 0.02
C ALA A 113 24.52 4.05 -1.21
N ILE A 114 24.18 3.45 -2.38
CA ILE A 114 24.87 3.72 -3.65
C ILE A 114 24.65 5.17 -4.09
N PHE A 115 23.43 5.66 -3.98
CA PHE A 115 23.06 7.05 -4.33
C PHE A 115 23.34 8.03 -3.20
N ASN A 116 22.96 7.64 -1.97
CA ASN A 116 23.15 8.46 -0.77
C ASN A 116 24.01 7.70 0.25
N PRO A 117 25.33 7.86 0.22
CA PRO A 117 26.24 7.16 1.14
C PRO A 117 25.99 7.41 2.62
N GLN A 118 25.29 8.50 2.98
CA GLN A 118 24.94 8.83 4.37
C GLN A 118 23.72 8.05 4.89
N SER A 119 23.02 7.31 4.02
CA SER A 119 21.84 6.52 4.41
C SER A 119 22.17 5.19 5.09
N ALA A 120 23.45 4.82 5.15
CA ALA A 120 23.96 3.66 5.87
C ALA A 120 25.29 4.01 6.58
N PRO A 121 25.73 3.23 7.59
CA PRO A 121 27.07 3.35 8.15
C PRO A 121 28.15 3.20 7.07
N GLN A 122 29.32 3.81 7.31
CA GLN A 122 30.43 3.75 6.34
C GLN A 122 30.78 2.29 6.00
N GLY A 123 30.83 2.00 4.70
CA GLY A 123 31.16 0.65 4.22
C GLY A 123 29.98 -0.33 4.25
N CYS A 124 28.77 0.09 4.65
CA CYS A 124 27.59 -0.75 4.68
C CYS A 124 26.59 -0.39 3.57
N GLU A 125 25.66 -1.31 3.29
CA GLU A 125 24.51 -1.09 2.42
C GLU A 125 23.20 -1.15 3.21
N ASN A 126 22.20 -0.41 2.74
CA ASN A 126 20.82 -0.57 3.14
C ASN A 126 19.96 -0.94 1.92
N LEU A 127 19.30 -2.08 2.02
CA LEU A 127 18.50 -2.61 0.92
C LEU A 127 17.02 -2.55 1.29
N PHE A 128 16.24 -1.92 0.42
CA PHE A 128 14.79 -2.08 0.39
C PHE A 128 14.44 -3.07 -0.70
N ILE A 129 13.79 -4.17 -0.35
CA ILE A 129 13.37 -5.20 -1.29
C ILE A 129 11.84 -5.26 -1.29
N LEU A 130 11.25 -5.28 -2.48
CA LEU A 130 9.82 -5.42 -2.70
C LEU A 130 9.54 -6.61 -3.60
N VAL A 131 8.81 -7.58 -3.08
CA VAL A 131 8.27 -8.72 -3.82
C VAL A 131 6.78 -8.47 -4.04
N PRO A 132 6.29 -8.37 -5.28
CA PRO A 132 4.87 -8.32 -5.57
C PRO A 132 4.23 -9.68 -5.28
N VAL A 133 3.23 -9.69 -4.39
CA VAL A 133 2.59 -10.92 -3.92
C VAL A 133 1.06 -10.83 -3.98
N PRO A 134 0.34 -11.97 -3.86
CA PRO A 134 -1.10 -11.97 -3.72
C PRO A 134 -1.57 -11.23 -2.46
N ASP A 135 -2.70 -10.53 -2.55
CA ASP A 135 -3.35 -9.95 -1.38
C ASP A 135 -4.04 -11.03 -0.51
N LEU A 136 -4.51 -10.64 0.67
CA LEU A 136 -5.07 -11.57 1.66
C LEU A 136 -6.36 -12.27 1.22
N ARG A 137 -6.99 -11.89 0.11
CA ARG A 137 -8.10 -12.64 -0.48
C ARG A 137 -7.61 -13.94 -1.10
N PHE A 138 -6.38 -13.95 -1.62
CA PHE A 138 -5.82 -15.07 -2.37
C PHE A 138 -4.78 -15.85 -1.57
N LYS A 139 -4.03 -15.19 -0.67
CA LYS A 139 -3.09 -15.81 0.26
C LYS A 139 -3.29 -15.20 1.65
N PRO A 140 -4.21 -15.74 2.46
CA PRO A 140 -4.49 -15.22 3.81
C PRO A 140 -3.44 -15.62 4.86
N ASP A 141 -2.75 -16.75 4.66
CA ASP A 141 -1.73 -17.26 5.57
C ASP A 141 -0.32 -16.88 5.09
N TRP A 142 0.45 -16.29 6.00
CA TRP A 142 1.83 -15.84 5.82
C TRP A 142 2.77 -16.44 6.87
N SER A 143 2.43 -17.61 7.41
CA SER A 143 3.31 -18.36 8.32
C SER A 143 4.65 -18.77 7.67
N ASP A 144 4.68 -18.81 6.33
CA ASP A 144 5.86 -19.11 5.52
C ASP A 144 6.70 -17.86 5.13
N ARG A 145 6.41 -16.69 5.70
CA ARG A 145 7.05 -15.41 5.34
C ARG A 145 8.58 -15.43 5.46
N GLU A 146 9.10 -16.06 6.51
CA GLU A 146 10.55 -16.15 6.71
C GLU A 146 11.22 -17.02 5.64
N ARG A 147 10.60 -18.14 5.27
CA ARG A 147 11.07 -19.00 4.18
C ARG A 147 11.12 -18.25 2.84
N ILE A 148 10.11 -17.42 2.56
CA ILE A 148 10.08 -16.57 1.35
C ILE A 148 11.21 -15.54 1.40
N ALA A 149 11.40 -14.89 2.53
CA ALA A 149 12.47 -13.91 2.70
C ALA A 149 13.86 -14.54 2.54
N ASP A 150 14.10 -15.72 3.13
CA ASP A 150 15.35 -16.47 2.98
C ASP A 150 15.63 -16.86 1.52
N ALA A 151 14.59 -17.29 0.80
CA ALA A 151 14.71 -17.63 -0.61
C ALA A 151 15.14 -16.39 -1.45
N VAL A 152 14.58 -15.23 -1.18
CA VAL A 152 14.95 -13.95 -1.86
C VAL A 152 16.36 -13.53 -1.50
N ILE A 153 16.75 -13.60 -0.22
CA ILE A 153 18.11 -13.26 0.23
C ILE A 153 19.14 -14.16 -0.44
N LYS A 154 18.87 -15.46 -0.49
CA LYS A 154 19.73 -16.45 -1.14
C LYS A 154 19.87 -16.20 -2.64
N ASP A 155 18.76 -15.94 -3.35
CA ASP A 155 18.78 -15.63 -4.78
C ASP A 155 19.56 -14.33 -5.06
N LEU A 156 19.33 -13.29 -4.25
CA LEU A 156 20.04 -12.02 -4.38
C LEU A 156 21.55 -12.19 -4.11
N SER A 157 21.93 -12.99 -3.10
CA SER A 157 23.33 -13.29 -2.80
C SER A 157 24.03 -13.96 -3.99
N VAL A 158 23.37 -14.96 -4.60
CA VAL A 158 23.91 -15.66 -5.79
C VAL A 158 24.07 -14.71 -6.97
N ARG A 159 23.07 -13.85 -7.23
CA ARG A 159 23.06 -12.92 -8.38
C ARG A 159 24.07 -11.78 -8.25
N THR A 160 24.32 -11.32 -7.05
CA THR A 160 25.23 -10.21 -6.79
C THR A 160 26.65 -10.66 -6.44
N GLY A 161 26.84 -11.93 -6.10
CA GLY A 161 28.10 -12.48 -5.62
C GLY A 161 28.48 -11.99 -4.21
N HIS A 162 27.56 -11.38 -3.48
CA HIS A 162 27.74 -10.92 -2.10
C HIS A 162 26.95 -11.80 -1.15
N ASP A 163 27.61 -12.43 -0.18
CA ASP A 163 26.95 -13.24 0.83
C ASP A 163 26.19 -12.35 1.82
N ILE A 164 24.93 -12.04 1.47
CA ILE A 164 24.08 -11.16 2.26
C ILE A 164 23.76 -11.78 3.62
N GLU A 165 23.52 -13.08 3.69
CA GLU A 165 23.15 -13.77 4.93
C GLU A 165 24.28 -13.70 5.96
N ALA A 166 25.53 -13.97 5.55
CA ALA A 166 26.69 -13.90 6.42
C ALA A 166 27.02 -12.45 6.86
N ASN A 167 26.62 -11.45 6.07
CA ASN A 167 26.88 -10.03 6.32
C ASN A 167 25.66 -9.27 6.84
N LEU A 168 24.58 -9.95 7.20
CA LEU A 168 23.34 -9.32 7.63
C LEU A 168 23.48 -8.72 9.03
N MET A 169 23.24 -7.41 9.13
CA MET A 169 23.27 -6.65 10.38
C MET A 169 21.86 -6.43 10.95
N THR A 170 20.92 -6.12 10.08
CA THR A 170 19.52 -5.91 10.46
C THR A 170 18.60 -6.50 9.41
N ARG A 171 17.45 -7.01 9.87
CA ARG A 171 16.42 -7.60 9.01
C ARG A 171 15.04 -7.24 9.54
N VAL A 172 14.22 -6.60 8.70
CA VAL A 172 12.80 -6.39 8.96
C VAL A 172 12.04 -6.94 7.76
N VAL A 173 11.06 -7.79 8.02
CA VAL A 173 10.19 -8.38 6.99
C VAL A 173 8.75 -7.99 7.28
N LEU A 174 8.10 -7.39 6.30
CA LEU A 174 6.68 -7.00 6.37
C LEU A 174 5.90 -7.74 5.27
N ASP A 175 4.97 -8.56 5.68
CA ASP A 175 4.03 -9.27 4.83
C ASP A 175 2.72 -8.48 4.65
N PRO A 176 1.78 -8.90 3.79
CA PRO A 176 0.49 -8.23 3.61
C PRO A 176 -0.36 -8.09 4.87
N VAL A 177 -0.21 -8.98 5.87
CA VAL A 177 -0.90 -8.83 7.17
C VAL A 177 -0.34 -7.64 7.94
N ASN A 178 0.98 -7.48 7.94
CA ASN A 178 1.62 -6.32 8.56
C ASN A 178 1.17 -5.02 7.86
N TRP A 179 1.17 -4.99 6.53
CA TRP A 179 0.71 -3.85 5.75
C TRP A 179 -0.75 -3.48 6.03
N GLN A 180 -1.64 -4.48 6.12
CA GLN A 180 -3.03 -4.24 6.51
C GLN A 180 -3.13 -3.64 7.92
N ASN A 181 -2.41 -4.20 8.89
CA ASN A 181 -2.53 -3.81 10.30
C ASN A 181 -1.87 -2.44 10.59
N MET A 182 -0.72 -2.16 9.96
CA MET A 182 0.02 -0.92 10.18
C MET A 182 -0.60 0.28 9.46
N PHE A 183 -1.11 0.08 8.26
CA PHE A 183 -1.54 1.17 7.37
C PHE A 183 -3.04 1.15 7.04
N GLY A 184 -3.81 0.19 7.58
CA GLY A 184 -5.24 0.08 7.33
C GLY A 184 -5.59 -0.20 5.86
N LEU A 185 -4.71 -0.87 5.11
CA LEU A 185 -4.91 -1.17 3.70
C LEU A 185 -5.84 -2.36 3.51
N TYR A 186 -6.82 -2.21 2.62
CA TYR A 186 -7.78 -3.28 2.37
C TYR A 186 -7.10 -4.55 1.86
N ARG A 187 -7.25 -5.66 2.62
CA ARG A 187 -6.64 -6.96 2.32
C ARG A 187 -5.13 -6.91 2.10
N GLY A 188 -4.44 -5.92 2.68
CA GLY A 188 -3.00 -5.75 2.51
C GLY A 188 -2.56 -5.28 1.12
N SER A 189 -3.48 -4.79 0.28
CA SER A 189 -3.15 -4.21 -1.03
C SER A 189 -2.24 -3.00 -0.88
N GLY A 190 -1.13 -2.95 -1.63
CA GLY A 190 -0.08 -1.96 -1.37
C GLY A 190 -0.43 -0.52 -1.73
N LEU A 191 -1.33 -0.33 -2.70
CA LEU A 191 -1.63 0.99 -3.26
C LEU A 191 -3.15 1.27 -3.37
N GLY A 192 -3.99 0.49 -2.67
CA GLY A 192 -5.43 0.66 -2.70
C GLY A 192 -6.10 0.13 -3.98
N LEU A 193 -7.20 0.74 -4.40
CA LEU A 193 -7.97 0.33 -5.58
C LEU A 193 -7.13 0.34 -6.86
N GLY A 194 -7.26 -0.73 -7.64
CA GLY A 194 -6.64 -0.87 -8.97
C GLY A 194 -7.23 0.08 -10.02
N HIS A 195 -6.65 0.04 -11.22
CA HIS A 195 -7.01 0.92 -12.34
C HIS A 195 -7.75 0.16 -13.46
N LYS A 196 -8.65 -0.76 -13.09
CA LYS A 196 -9.56 -1.34 -14.08
C LYS A 196 -10.43 -0.24 -14.70
N MET A 197 -10.80 -0.36 -15.98
CA MET A 197 -11.63 0.63 -16.68
C MET A 197 -12.89 1.06 -15.92
N THR A 198 -13.49 0.15 -15.15
CA THR A 198 -14.65 0.41 -14.30
C THR A 198 -14.28 1.02 -12.93
N GLN A 199 -13.03 1.37 -12.70
CA GLN A 199 -12.50 1.91 -11.43
C GLN A 199 -11.57 3.12 -11.67
N VAL A 200 -11.64 3.77 -12.82
CA VAL A 200 -10.87 4.98 -13.16
C VAL A 200 -11.79 6.14 -13.50
N GLY A 201 -11.28 7.35 -13.44
CA GLY A 201 -12.03 8.57 -13.76
C GLY A 201 -13.31 8.70 -12.93
N GLY A 202 -14.44 8.89 -13.57
CA GLY A 202 -15.75 9.02 -12.92
C GLY A 202 -16.28 7.77 -12.21
N PHE A 203 -15.69 6.59 -12.47
CA PHE A 203 -16.06 5.34 -11.79
C PHE A 203 -15.25 5.08 -10.51
N ARG A 204 -14.25 5.91 -10.24
CA ARG A 204 -13.46 5.82 -9.02
C ARG A 204 -14.19 6.54 -7.88
N PRO A 205 -14.05 6.08 -6.60
CA PRO A 205 -14.63 6.79 -5.47
C PRO A 205 -14.26 8.27 -5.49
N SER A 206 -15.28 9.14 -5.34
CA SER A 206 -15.11 10.59 -5.41
C SER A 206 -14.25 11.14 -4.26
N ASN A 207 -13.66 12.31 -4.44
CA ASN A 207 -13.03 13.07 -3.35
C ASN A 207 -14.06 13.67 -2.36
N ARG A 208 -15.34 13.68 -2.69
CA ARG A 208 -16.43 14.13 -1.82
C ARG A 208 -17.27 12.95 -1.36
N ASP A 209 -17.74 12.98 -0.11
CA ASP A 209 -18.70 11.97 0.35
C ASP A 209 -20.05 12.14 -0.35
N GLU A 210 -20.69 11.04 -0.63
CA GLU A 210 -21.94 10.97 -1.39
C GLU A 210 -23.16 11.52 -0.61
N VAL A 211 -23.05 11.59 0.73
CA VAL A 211 -24.13 11.99 1.63
C VAL A 211 -23.74 13.16 2.51
N LEU A 212 -22.54 13.11 3.09
CA LEU A 212 -22.07 14.08 4.07
C LEU A 212 -21.36 15.26 3.36
N SER A 213 -21.91 16.46 3.48
CA SER A 213 -21.41 17.65 2.78
C SER A 213 -20.06 18.14 3.28
N ASN A 214 -19.66 17.80 4.49
CA ASN A 214 -18.42 18.23 5.11
C ASN A 214 -17.37 17.11 5.25
N VAL A 215 -17.51 16.02 4.51
CA VAL A 215 -16.54 14.92 4.49
C VAL A 215 -15.94 14.78 3.11
N TRP A 216 -14.63 14.78 3.07
CA TRP A 216 -13.82 14.72 1.86
C TRP A 216 -12.79 13.60 1.94
N TYR A 217 -12.31 13.16 0.79
CA TYR A 217 -11.33 12.08 0.68
C TYR A 217 -10.15 12.51 -0.19
N THR A 218 -8.96 12.07 0.19
CA THR A 218 -7.75 12.23 -0.60
C THR A 218 -6.95 10.92 -0.59
N GLY A 219 -6.02 10.78 -1.54
CA GLY A 219 -5.11 9.65 -1.59
C GLY A 219 -5.39 8.64 -2.70
N ALA A 220 -4.80 7.46 -2.57
CA ALA A 220 -4.69 6.48 -3.65
C ALA A 220 -6.02 5.82 -4.05
N SER A 221 -6.95 5.62 -3.12
CA SER A 221 -8.22 4.92 -3.39
C SER A 221 -9.35 5.84 -3.87
N THR A 222 -9.05 7.13 -4.09
CA THR A 222 -9.98 8.10 -4.66
C THR A 222 -9.42 8.71 -5.95
N VAL A 223 -10.13 9.67 -6.56
CA VAL A 223 -9.70 10.35 -7.79
C VAL A 223 -8.42 11.17 -7.52
N PRO A 224 -7.40 11.17 -8.42
CA PRO A 224 -7.38 10.50 -9.74
C PRO A 224 -6.90 9.05 -9.69
N GLY A 225 -6.25 8.57 -8.63
CA GLY A 225 -5.80 7.19 -8.53
C GLY A 225 -4.52 6.98 -7.74
N THR A 226 -3.86 5.84 -7.97
CA THR A 226 -2.66 5.41 -7.26
C THR A 226 -1.38 5.96 -7.91
N GLY A 227 -0.34 6.06 -7.10
CA GLY A 227 0.98 6.53 -7.49
C GLY A 227 1.32 7.87 -6.85
N LEU A 228 2.59 8.09 -6.56
CA LEU A 228 3.06 9.27 -5.84
C LEU A 228 2.59 10.61 -6.46
N PRO A 229 2.72 10.85 -7.78
CA PRO A 229 2.17 12.05 -8.39
C PRO A 229 0.64 12.14 -8.27
N MET A 230 -0.05 11.00 -8.40
CA MET A 230 -1.51 10.97 -8.37
C MET A 230 -2.08 11.31 -6.98
N VAL A 231 -1.44 10.88 -5.89
CA VAL A 231 -1.91 11.21 -4.54
C VAL A 231 -1.69 12.69 -4.20
N ILE A 232 -0.63 13.31 -4.74
CA ILE A 232 -0.40 14.74 -4.64
C ILE A 232 -1.48 15.52 -5.42
N ILE A 233 -1.80 15.07 -6.65
CA ILE A 233 -2.89 15.65 -7.44
C ILE A 233 -4.23 15.45 -6.73
N SER A 234 -4.46 14.29 -6.10
CA SER A 234 -5.68 14.04 -5.33
C SER A 234 -5.86 15.06 -4.21
N SER A 235 -4.81 15.39 -3.47
CA SER A 235 -4.90 16.39 -2.39
C SER A 235 -5.21 17.78 -2.95
N LYS A 236 -4.57 18.19 -4.05
CA LYS A 236 -4.85 19.46 -4.73
C LYS A 236 -6.31 19.53 -5.20
N LEU A 237 -6.82 18.49 -5.84
CA LEU A 237 -8.21 18.43 -6.30
C LEU A 237 -9.19 18.49 -5.13
N THR A 238 -8.87 17.84 -4.01
CA THR A 238 -9.72 17.87 -2.81
C THR A 238 -9.81 19.30 -2.26
N VAL A 239 -8.68 20.00 -2.09
CA VAL A 239 -8.65 21.38 -1.60
C VAL A 239 -9.42 22.31 -2.54
N GLN A 240 -9.14 22.26 -3.83
CA GLN A 240 -9.85 23.09 -4.83
C GLN A 240 -11.37 22.90 -4.79
N ARG A 241 -11.85 21.69 -4.56
CA ARG A 241 -13.28 21.40 -4.47
C ARG A 241 -13.89 21.92 -3.18
N ILE A 242 -13.14 21.85 -2.06
CA ILE A 242 -13.55 22.43 -0.78
C ILE A 242 -13.71 23.96 -0.93
N ASP A 243 -12.71 24.61 -1.50
CA ASP A 243 -12.71 26.07 -1.70
C ASP A 243 -13.89 26.51 -2.59
N ASN A 244 -14.09 25.84 -3.72
CA ASN A 244 -15.21 26.14 -4.64
C ASN A 244 -16.60 25.96 -3.98
N GLU A 245 -16.74 25.05 -3.02
CA GLU A 245 -18.00 24.92 -2.28
C GLU A 245 -18.14 25.98 -1.19
N ALA A 246 -17.05 26.38 -0.53
CA ALA A 246 -17.07 27.45 0.45
C ALA A 246 -17.46 28.78 -0.19
N ASP A 247 -16.96 29.08 -1.41
CA ASP A 247 -17.27 30.31 -2.17
C ASP A 247 -18.72 30.32 -2.73
N SER A 248 -19.40 29.17 -2.72
CA SER A 248 -20.78 29.02 -3.22
C SER A 248 -21.86 29.10 -2.14
N LEU A 249 -21.46 29.23 -0.88
CA LEU A 249 -22.31 29.36 0.31
C LEU A 249 -22.36 30.81 0.80
#